data_dfe2344481feba248cefbdce8d9c5f6a
#
_entry.id   dfe2344481feba248cefbdce8d9c5f6a
#
_cell.length_a   1.000
_cell.length_b   1.000
_cell.length_c   1.000
_cell.angle_alpha   90.00
_cell.angle_beta   90.00
_cell.angle_gamma   90.00
#
_symmetry.space_group_name_H-M   'P 1'
#
loop_
_entity.id
_entity.type
_entity.pdbx_description
1 polymer ?
#
loop_
_entity_poly.entity_id
_entity_poly.type
_entity_poly.pdbx_seq_one_letter_code
_entity_poly.pdbx_strand_id
1 'polypeptide(L)'
;MFPKLRFKDFDGDWLKLKYKDVLTIRYGKDHKSLNDGDIPVYGTGGLMRHVNKYLYDGESILIGRKGTIDKPKYINEKFWTVDTLFYTEIEESIVPLFLYQHALEVNWLGLNEATGVPSLNTTSIYNIDISIPSKEEQTKIASFLSAVDEKISQLTKKHELLSQYKQGMMQKLFSQQVRFKADDGSEFGEWDQLKFKDVIKIKYGKDHKKLDDGDIPVLGTGGVMRYVDSYLYEGESILIGRKGTIDKPRFISGKFWTVDTLFYTEIGEKILPKFAFQQLLLVNWLNLNEATGVPSLNTTSIGNIELKVPCLAEQTKIANVLSAIDQKIEVVSKQIEQAKTWKKGLLQQMF
;
A
#
# COMPACT_ATOMS: atom_id res chain seq x y z
N MET A 1 -31.36 -13.93 -11.81
CA MET A 1 -30.78 -14.39 -10.53
C MET A 1 -30.76 -13.15 -9.65
N PHE A 2 -31.33 -13.21 -8.45
CA PHE A 2 -31.26 -12.05 -7.54
C PHE A 2 -29.91 -11.99 -6.85
N PRO A 3 -29.40 -10.79 -6.54
CA PRO A 3 -28.18 -10.65 -5.72
C PRO A 3 -28.41 -11.26 -4.32
N LYS A 4 -27.34 -11.77 -3.71
CA LYS A 4 -27.40 -12.33 -2.35
C LYS A 4 -27.64 -11.24 -1.29
N LEU A 5 -27.18 -10.03 -1.57
CA LEU A 5 -27.38 -8.84 -0.74
C LEU A 5 -28.10 -7.77 -1.56
N ARG A 6 -29.26 -7.33 -1.05
CA ARG A 6 -30.13 -6.34 -1.70
C ARG A 6 -30.70 -5.38 -0.66
N PHE A 7 -30.96 -4.15 -1.06
CA PHE A 7 -31.71 -3.21 -0.22
C PHE A 7 -33.16 -3.65 -0.09
N LYS A 8 -33.71 -3.60 1.12
CA LYS A 8 -35.07 -4.08 1.43
C LYS A 8 -36.17 -3.29 0.73
N ASP A 9 -35.87 -2.08 0.29
CA ASP A 9 -36.83 -1.19 -0.39
C ASP A 9 -37.08 -1.60 -1.84
N PHE A 10 -36.40 -2.61 -2.36
CA PHE A 10 -36.48 -3.06 -3.75
C PHE A 10 -36.78 -4.55 -3.83
N ASP A 11 -37.82 -4.91 -4.58
CA ASP A 11 -38.31 -6.29 -4.78
C ASP A 11 -38.49 -6.66 -6.26
N GLY A 12 -38.39 -5.69 -7.18
CA GLY A 12 -38.58 -5.90 -8.62
C GLY A 12 -37.51 -6.80 -9.24
N ASP A 13 -37.83 -7.42 -10.36
CA ASP A 13 -36.90 -8.29 -11.09
C ASP A 13 -35.74 -7.50 -11.74
N TRP A 14 -34.54 -8.10 -11.76
CA TRP A 14 -33.41 -7.59 -12.49
C TRP A 14 -33.45 -8.10 -13.92
N LEU A 15 -33.31 -7.19 -14.90
CA LEU A 15 -33.26 -7.49 -16.32
C LEU A 15 -31.88 -8.06 -16.69
N LYS A 16 -31.86 -9.26 -17.30
CA LYS A 16 -30.61 -9.86 -17.81
C LYS A 16 -30.27 -9.28 -19.16
N LEU A 17 -29.11 -8.67 -19.26
CA LEU A 17 -28.59 -8.01 -20.45
C LEU A 17 -27.13 -8.40 -20.69
N LYS A 18 -26.58 -7.92 -21.78
CA LYS A 18 -25.13 -7.96 -22.08
C LYS A 18 -24.58 -6.54 -22.13
N TYR A 19 -23.26 -6.41 -22.00
CA TYR A 19 -22.60 -5.10 -22.10
C TYR A 19 -22.94 -4.37 -23.41
N LYS A 20 -23.12 -5.08 -24.54
CA LYS A 20 -23.56 -4.48 -25.80
C LYS A 20 -24.92 -3.76 -25.72
N ASP A 21 -25.77 -4.13 -24.75
CA ASP A 21 -27.10 -3.58 -24.57
C ASP A 21 -27.10 -2.36 -23.64
N VAL A 22 -25.99 -2.08 -22.96
CA VAL A 22 -25.87 -1.04 -21.91
C VAL A 22 -24.75 -0.04 -22.17
N LEU A 23 -23.86 -0.32 -23.11
CA LEU A 23 -22.75 0.60 -23.46
C LEU A 23 -22.27 0.40 -24.91
N THR A 24 -21.68 1.45 -25.47
CA THR A 24 -20.94 1.41 -26.73
C THR A 24 -19.45 1.62 -26.45
N ILE A 25 -18.60 0.71 -26.97
CA ILE A 25 -17.14 0.81 -26.83
C ILE A 25 -16.58 1.68 -27.95
N ARG A 26 -15.71 2.61 -27.57
CA ARG A 26 -14.97 3.50 -28.46
C ARG A 26 -13.47 3.29 -28.29
N TYR A 27 -12.75 3.50 -29.37
CA TYR A 27 -11.29 3.40 -29.42
C TYR A 27 -10.63 4.72 -29.06
N GLY A 28 -9.57 4.66 -28.29
CA GLY A 28 -8.67 5.79 -28.13
C GLY A 28 -7.91 6.12 -29.41
N LYS A 29 -7.27 7.27 -29.46
CA LYS A 29 -6.57 7.80 -30.63
C LYS A 29 -5.18 8.29 -30.28
N ASP A 30 -4.29 8.35 -31.27
CA ASP A 30 -2.97 8.97 -31.09
C ASP A 30 -3.11 10.44 -30.65
N HIS A 31 -2.28 10.83 -29.72
CA HIS A 31 -2.27 12.16 -29.11
C HIS A 31 -1.00 12.98 -29.42
N LYS A 32 -0.05 12.40 -30.18
CA LYS A 32 1.29 13.01 -30.39
C LYS A 32 1.24 14.32 -31.15
N SER A 33 0.27 14.47 -32.05
CA SER A 33 0.06 15.70 -32.83
C SER A 33 -0.71 16.80 -32.10
N LEU A 34 -1.20 16.53 -30.88
CA LEU A 34 -1.94 17.52 -30.09
C LEU A 34 -0.98 18.43 -29.32
N ASN A 35 -1.35 19.70 -29.19
CA ASN A 35 -0.64 20.66 -28.37
C ASN A 35 -0.91 20.43 -26.89
N ASP A 36 -0.05 20.95 -26.02
CA ASP A 36 -0.28 20.96 -24.57
C ASP A 36 -1.50 21.80 -24.20
N GLY A 37 -2.18 21.41 -23.13
CA GLY A 37 -3.40 22.05 -22.62
C GLY A 37 -3.82 21.46 -21.28
N ASP A 38 -5.13 21.54 -20.97
CA ASP A 38 -5.66 21.12 -19.66
C ASP A 38 -6.41 19.78 -19.67
N ILE A 39 -6.60 19.19 -20.85
CA ILE A 39 -7.36 17.94 -21.01
C ILE A 39 -6.45 16.74 -20.74
N PRO A 40 -6.77 15.87 -19.76
CA PRO A 40 -5.95 14.70 -19.45
C PRO A 40 -5.97 13.67 -20.58
N VAL A 41 -4.81 13.10 -20.88
CA VAL A 41 -4.63 11.94 -21.77
C VAL A 41 -4.38 10.71 -20.93
N TYR A 42 -5.25 9.72 -21.03
CA TYR A 42 -5.15 8.47 -20.30
C TYR A 42 -4.63 7.33 -21.16
N GLY A 43 -3.71 6.57 -20.59
CA GLY A 43 -3.30 5.24 -21.06
C GLY A 43 -3.62 4.19 -20.01
N THR A 44 -3.34 2.92 -20.27
CA THR A 44 -3.60 1.81 -19.33
C THR A 44 -2.84 1.95 -18.00
N GLY A 45 -1.69 2.63 -18.01
CA GLY A 45 -0.93 2.98 -16.81
C GLY A 45 -1.45 4.18 -16.02
N GLY A 46 -2.43 4.93 -16.53
CA GLY A 46 -2.97 6.14 -15.93
C GLY A 46 -2.79 7.40 -16.76
N LEU A 47 -2.73 8.55 -16.09
CA LEU A 47 -2.49 9.86 -16.71
C LEU A 47 -1.09 9.90 -17.34
N MET A 48 -1.02 10.32 -18.61
CA MET A 48 0.24 10.41 -19.38
C MET A 48 0.70 11.87 -19.55
N ARG A 49 -0.20 12.77 -19.95
CA ARG A 49 0.04 14.20 -20.16
C ARG A 49 -1.29 14.96 -20.25
N HIS A 50 -1.24 16.25 -20.49
CA HIS A 50 -2.41 17.06 -20.81
C HIS A 50 -2.30 17.63 -22.23
N VAL A 51 -3.45 17.78 -22.92
CA VAL A 51 -3.56 18.27 -24.29
C VAL A 51 -4.68 19.31 -24.44
N ASN A 52 -4.71 19.98 -25.56
CA ASN A 52 -5.67 21.07 -25.85
C ASN A 52 -7.00 20.61 -26.47
N LYS A 53 -7.19 19.31 -26.70
CA LYS A 53 -8.42 18.75 -27.26
C LYS A 53 -8.89 17.54 -26.46
N TYR A 54 -10.20 17.32 -26.41
CA TYR A 54 -10.79 16.13 -25.82
C TYR A 54 -11.31 15.18 -26.90
N LEU A 55 -11.37 13.91 -26.55
CA LEU A 55 -11.97 12.85 -27.37
C LEU A 55 -13.42 12.61 -26.95
N TYR A 56 -13.70 12.73 -25.66
CA TYR A 56 -15.03 12.59 -25.07
C TYR A 56 -15.20 13.53 -23.88
N ASP A 57 -16.44 13.97 -23.64
CA ASP A 57 -16.83 14.83 -22.53
C ASP A 57 -18.02 14.19 -21.82
N GLY A 58 -17.82 13.76 -20.57
CA GLY A 58 -18.85 13.14 -19.74
C GLY A 58 -18.41 11.87 -19.00
N GLU A 59 -19.39 11.12 -18.50
CA GLU A 59 -19.18 9.92 -17.73
C GLU A 59 -18.81 8.74 -18.63
N SER A 60 -17.72 8.05 -18.31
CA SER A 60 -17.24 6.91 -19.09
C SER A 60 -16.49 5.91 -18.21
N ILE A 61 -16.50 4.65 -18.61
CA ILE A 61 -15.64 3.62 -18.06
C ILE A 61 -14.50 3.36 -19.05
N LEU A 62 -13.27 3.60 -18.60
CA LEU A 62 -12.08 3.29 -19.35
C LEU A 62 -11.70 1.83 -19.13
N ILE A 63 -11.51 1.07 -20.21
CA ILE A 63 -11.19 -0.36 -20.19
C ILE A 63 -9.88 -0.58 -20.93
N GLY A 64 -8.92 -1.25 -20.31
CA GLY A 64 -7.64 -1.57 -20.93
C GLY A 64 -7.83 -2.46 -22.16
N ARG A 65 -7.36 -2.00 -23.35
CA ARG A 65 -7.32 -2.80 -24.57
C ARG A 65 -6.06 -3.64 -24.66
N LYS A 66 -4.90 -3.09 -24.25
CA LYS A 66 -3.58 -3.77 -24.27
C LYS A 66 -2.77 -3.39 -23.04
N GLY A 67 -2.09 -4.34 -22.43
CA GLY A 67 -1.28 -4.15 -21.21
C GLY A 67 -2.08 -4.40 -19.94
N THR A 68 -2.34 -3.38 -19.13
CA THR A 68 -3.16 -3.50 -17.92
C THR A 68 -4.64 -3.55 -18.33
N ILE A 69 -5.22 -4.74 -18.42
CA ILE A 69 -6.60 -4.95 -18.88
C ILE A 69 -7.60 -5.13 -17.73
N ASP A 70 -7.13 -5.40 -16.52
CA ASP A 70 -7.91 -5.81 -15.34
C ASP A 70 -8.22 -4.65 -14.37
N LYS A 71 -8.00 -3.41 -14.79
CA LYS A 71 -8.21 -2.21 -13.94
C LYS A 71 -9.07 -1.17 -14.66
N PRO A 72 -10.38 -1.42 -14.79
CA PRO A 72 -11.28 -0.41 -15.33
C PRO A 72 -11.27 0.84 -14.47
N LYS A 73 -11.50 2.02 -15.08
CA LYS A 73 -11.55 3.31 -14.39
C LYS A 73 -12.80 4.06 -14.77
N TYR A 74 -13.46 4.65 -13.78
CA TYR A 74 -14.53 5.61 -14.00
C TYR A 74 -13.94 7.02 -14.15
N ILE A 75 -14.42 7.76 -15.16
CA ILE A 75 -14.06 9.15 -15.44
C ILE A 75 -15.36 9.94 -15.67
N ASN A 76 -15.40 11.16 -15.15
CA ASN A 76 -16.46 12.14 -15.36
C ASN A 76 -15.85 13.53 -15.61
N GLU A 77 -15.24 13.70 -16.76
CA GLU A 77 -14.60 14.94 -17.20
C GLU A 77 -14.32 14.90 -18.70
N LYS A 78 -13.82 15.99 -19.26
CA LYS A 78 -13.24 15.96 -20.61
C LYS A 78 -11.92 15.21 -20.60
N PHE A 79 -11.77 14.24 -21.52
CA PHE A 79 -10.55 13.45 -21.57
C PHE A 79 -10.17 13.03 -23.00
N TRP A 80 -8.94 12.52 -23.13
CA TRP A 80 -8.42 11.82 -24.28
C TRP A 80 -7.90 10.46 -23.86
N THR A 81 -8.10 9.42 -24.68
CA THR A 81 -7.50 8.10 -24.46
C THR A 81 -6.63 7.70 -25.63
N VAL A 82 -5.52 7.00 -25.35
CA VAL A 82 -4.65 6.41 -26.37
C VAL A 82 -5.22 5.09 -26.90
N ASP A 83 -4.70 4.59 -28.02
CA ASP A 83 -5.18 3.40 -28.71
C ASP A 83 -5.10 2.09 -27.91
N THR A 84 -4.34 2.05 -26.82
CA THR A 84 -4.28 0.92 -25.88
C THR A 84 -5.39 0.91 -24.84
N LEU A 85 -6.29 1.91 -24.87
CA LEU A 85 -7.37 2.09 -23.90
C LEU A 85 -8.70 2.33 -24.64
N PHE A 86 -9.71 1.55 -24.32
CA PHE A 86 -11.09 1.83 -24.73
C PHE A 86 -11.73 2.85 -23.78
N TYR A 87 -12.70 3.60 -24.29
CA TYR A 87 -13.67 4.35 -23.48
C TYR A 87 -15.09 3.94 -23.87
N THR A 88 -16.06 4.20 -23.01
CA THR A 88 -17.44 3.78 -23.19
C THR A 88 -18.39 4.96 -23.24
N GLU A 89 -19.35 4.89 -24.15
CA GLU A 89 -20.58 5.69 -24.11
C GLU A 89 -21.64 4.81 -23.48
N ILE A 90 -22.26 5.29 -22.40
CA ILE A 90 -23.18 4.49 -21.56
C ILE A 90 -24.62 4.90 -21.86
N GLU A 91 -25.52 3.91 -21.99
CA GLU A 91 -26.93 4.13 -22.28
C GLU A 91 -27.63 4.91 -21.14
N GLU A 92 -28.59 5.80 -21.48
CA GLU A 92 -29.26 6.68 -20.54
C GLU A 92 -30.01 5.95 -19.41
N SER A 93 -30.46 4.72 -19.66
CA SER A 93 -31.12 3.87 -18.66
C SER A 93 -30.20 3.33 -17.59
N ILE A 94 -28.88 3.46 -17.78
CA ILE A 94 -27.85 2.89 -16.93
C ILE A 94 -27.18 3.99 -16.11
N VAL A 95 -27.02 3.76 -14.81
CA VAL A 95 -26.24 4.62 -13.93
C VAL A 95 -24.74 4.30 -14.12
N PRO A 96 -23.90 5.22 -14.62
CA PRO A 96 -22.52 4.94 -14.95
C PRO A 96 -21.71 4.38 -13.78
N LEU A 97 -21.89 4.91 -12.58
CA LEU A 97 -21.22 4.41 -11.37
C LEU A 97 -21.69 2.98 -11.00
N PHE A 98 -22.95 2.60 -11.23
CA PHE A 98 -23.42 1.23 -11.05
C PHE A 98 -22.70 0.28 -12.02
N LEU A 99 -22.63 0.64 -13.29
CA LEU A 99 -21.92 -0.13 -14.31
C LEU A 99 -20.42 -0.24 -14.00
N TYR A 100 -19.80 0.83 -13.50
CA TYR A 100 -18.40 0.81 -13.05
C TYR A 100 -18.19 -0.16 -11.88
N GLN A 101 -19.08 -0.18 -10.88
CA GLN A 101 -18.96 -1.13 -9.78
C GLN A 101 -19.08 -2.58 -10.25
N HIS A 102 -20.00 -2.87 -11.19
CA HIS A 102 -20.07 -4.19 -11.83
C HIS A 102 -18.77 -4.51 -12.60
N ALA A 103 -18.21 -3.54 -13.33
CA ALA A 103 -16.97 -3.75 -14.09
C ALA A 103 -15.76 -4.11 -13.19
N LEU A 104 -15.77 -3.76 -11.91
CA LEU A 104 -14.73 -4.17 -10.94
C LEU A 104 -14.78 -5.67 -10.61
N GLU A 105 -15.94 -6.34 -10.78
CA GLU A 105 -16.11 -7.79 -10.52
C GLU A 105 -15.90 -8.65 -11.77
N VAL A 106 -15.80 -8.05 -12.95
CA VAL A 106 -15.54 -8.78 -14.19
C VAL A 106 -14.16 -9.43 -14.17
N ASN A 107 -14.10 -10.72 -14.53
CA ASN A 107 -12.84 -11.43 -14.72
C ASN A 107 -12.19 -11.05 -16.06
N TRP A 108 -11.64 -9.84 -16.13
CA TRP A 108 -10.99 -9.31 -17.33
C TRP A 108 -9.83 -10.16 -17.82
N LEU A 109 -9.04 -10.75 -16.90
CA LEU A 109 -7.92 -11.62 -17.29
C LEU A 109 -8.41 -12.91 -17.93
N GLY A 110 -9.60 -13.41 -17.58
CA GLY A 110 -10.23 -14.55 -18.22
C GLY A 110 -10.70 -14.26 -19.65
N LEU A 111 -10.81 -12.98 -20.04
CA LEU A 111 -11.16 -12.55 -21.41
C LEU A 111 -9.93 -12.26 -22.26
N ASN A 112 -8.71 -12.44 -21.73
CA ASN A 112 -7.47 -12.22 -22.48
C ASN A 112 -7.30 -13.25 -23.59
N GLU A 113 -7.05 -12.78 -24.81
CA GLU A 113 -6.85 -13.63 -25.99
C GLU A 113 -5.39 -13.72 -26.43
N ALA A 114 -4.50 -12.93 -25.83
CA ALA A 114 -3.10 -12.86 -26.23
C ALA A 114 -2.21 -13.74 -25.35
N THR A 115 -1.22 -14.39 -25.97
CA THR A 115 -0.19 -15.17 -25.25
C THR A 115 0.97 -14.33 -24.74
N GLY A 116 1.11 -13.08 -25.20
CA GLY A 116 2.14 -12.14 -24.79
C GLY A 116 1.57 -10.99 -23.94
N VAL A 117 1.59 -9.77 -24.47
CA VAL A 117 0.98 -8.61 -23.78
C VAL A 117 -0.53 -8.81 -23.71
N PRO A 118 -1.14 -8.84 -22.52
CA PRO A 118 -2.58 -9.01 -22.37
C PRO A 118 -3.38 -8.06 -23.25
N SER A 119 -4.42 -8.56 -23.90
CA SER A 119 -5.27 -7.76 -24.77
C SER A 119 -6.72 -8.22 -24.78
N LEU A 120 -7.63 -7.27 -24.93
CA LEU A 120 -9.07 -7.49 -25.06
C LEU A 120 -9.57 -7.06 -26.43
N ASN A 121 -10.56 -7.78 -26.94
CA ASN A 121 -11.34 -7.35 -28.10
C ASN A 121 -12.73 -6.88 -27.67
N THR A 122 -13.41 -6.12 -28.54
CA THR A 122 -14.73 -5.56 -28.25
C THR A 122 -15.81 -6.63 -28.18
N THR A 123 -15.67 -7.73 -28.95
CA THR A 123 -16.67 -8.83 -28.96
C THR A 123 -16.73 -9.52 -27.60
N SER A 124 -15.57 -9.85 -27.00
CA SER A 124 -15.50 -10.47 -25.69
C SER A 124 -16.09 -9.56 -24.61
N ILE A 125 -15.81 -8.24 -24.67
CA ILE A 125 -16.39 -7.27 -23.76
C ILE A 125 -17.91 -7.14 -23.93
N TYR A 126 -18.39 -7.03 -25.16
CA TYR A 126 -19.85 -6.93 -25.44
C TYR A 126 -20.63 -8.16 -25.00
N ASN A 127 -20.01 -9.33 -24.90
CA ASN A 127 -20.65 -10.56 -24.46
C ASN A 127 -20.68 -10.75 -22.93
N ILE A 128 -20.12 -9.82 -22.14
CA ILE A 128 -20.20 -9.87 -20.68
C ILE A 128 -21.69 -9.76 -20.28
N ASP A 129 -22.13 -10.71 -19.46
CA ASP A 129 -23.49 -10.70 -18.89
C ASP A 129 -23.57 -9.70 -17.73
N ILE A 130 -24.70 -9.00 -17.64
CA ILE A 130 -25.01 -8.08 -16.56
C ILE A 130 -26.50 -8.18 -16.21
N SER A 131 -26.81 -8.07 -14.92
CA SER A 131 -28.19 -7.96 -14.45
C SER A 131 -28.46 -6.54 -13.99
N ILE A 132 -29.52 -5.92 -14.48
CA ILE A 132 -29.82 -4.50 -14.30
C ILE A 132 -31.14 -4.35 -13.53
N PRO A 133 -31.13 -3.74 -12.32
CA PRO A 133 -32.34 -3.36 -11.58
C PRO A 133 -32.96 -2.05 -12.13
N SER A 134 -33.99 -1.56 -11.46
CA SER A 134 -34.55 -0.24 -11.72
C SER A 134 -33.50 0.86 -11.55
N LYS A 135 -33.65 1.99 -12.22
CA LYS A 135 -32.68 3.11 -12.17
C LYS A 135 -32.50 3.65 -10.76
N GLU A 136 -33.55 3.63 -9.95
CA GLU A 136 -33.54 4.02 -8.54
C GLU A 136 -32.66 3.06 -7.72
N GLU A 137 -32.79 1.75 -7.94
CA GLU A 137 -31.96 0.75 -7.26
C GLU A 137 -30.50 0.82 -7.72
N GLN A 138 -30.24 0.99 -9.04
CA GLN A 138 -28.88 1.25 -9.55
C GLN A 138 -28.25 2.45 -8.83
N THR A 139 -28.99 3.55 -8.70
CA THR A 139 -28.54 4.77 -8.02
C THR A 139 -28.23 4.51 -6.54
N LYS A 140 -29.08 3.74 -5.86
CA LYS A 140 -28.88 3.39 -4.46
C LYS A 140 -27.62 2.54 -4.26
N ILE A 141 -27.42 1.51 -5.10
CA ILE A 141 -26.23 0.64 -5.08
C ILE A 141 -24.98 1.46 -5.38
N ALA A 142 -25.00 2.25 -6.45
CA ALA A 142 -23.88 3.10 -6.85
C ALA A 142 -23.47 4.09 -5.75
N SER A 143 -24.45 4.78 -5.16
CA SER A 143 -24.20 5.74 -4.08
C SER A 143 -23.59 5.07 -2.83
N PHE A 144 -24.11 3.90 -2.46
CA PHE A 144 -23.61 3.15 -1.31
C PHE A 144 -22.15 2.68 -1.53
N LEU A 145 -21.87 2.06 -2.67
CA LEU A 145 -20.51 1.58 -2.98
C LEU A 145 -19.51 2.73 -3.18
N SER A 146 -19.96 3.84 -3.77
CA SER A 146 -19.14 5.06 -3.89
C SER A 146 -18.81 5.67 -2.52
N ALA A 147 -19.72 5.64 -1.56
CA ALA A 147 -19.43 6.09 -0.18
C ALA A 147 -18.37 5.19 0.49
N VAL A 148 -18.36 3.88 0.18
CA VAL A 148 -17.30 2.97 0.65
C VAL A 148 -15.95 3.33 0.00
N ASP A 149 -15.94 3.63 -1.31
CA ASP A 149 -14.73 4.06 -2.02
C ASP A 149 -14.18 5.38 -1.46
N GLU A 150 -15.05 6.32 -1.20
CA GLU A 150 -14.66 7.59 -0.58
C GLU A 150 -14.04 7.36 0.80
N LYS A 151 -14.61 6.48 1.62
CA LYS A 151 -14.05 6.11 2.92
C LYS A 151 -12.65 5.49 2.80
N ILE A 152 -12.45 4.59 1.84
CA ILE A 152 -11.12 4.00 1.56
C ILE A 152 -10.13 5.09 1.13
N SER A 153 -10.54 6.00 0.26
CA SER A 153 -9.72 7.13 -0.19
C SER A 153 -9.32 8.04 0.97
N GLN A 154 -10.26 8.44 1.83
CA GLN A 154 -10.01 9.26 3.02
C GLN A 154 -9.03 8.57 3.99
N LEU A 155 -9.19 7.26 4.23
CA LEU A 155 -8.27 6.49 5.08
C LEU A 155 -6.87 6.42 4.46
N THR A 156 -6.77 6.22 3.15
CA THR A 156 -5.50 6.19 2.41
C THR A 156 -4.79 7.54 2.54
N LYS A 157 -5.51 8.65 2.32
CA LYS A 157 -4.96 9.99 2.48
C LYS A 157 -4.50 10.26 3.92
N LYS A 158 -5.28 9.83 4.91
CA LYS A 158 -4.91 9.92 6.33
C LYS A 158 -3.62 9.14 6.63
N HIS A 159 -3.47 7.94 6.07
CA HIS A 159 -2.26 7.12 6.22
C HIS A 159 -1.03 7.84 5.64
N GLU A 160 -1.14 8.39 4.42
CA GLU A 160 -0.07 9.17 3.79
C GLU A 160 0.35 10.38 4.64
N LEU A 161 -0.62 11.16 5.11
CA LEU A 161 -0.35 12.36 5.93
C LEU A 161 0.29 12.00 7.27
N LEU A 162 -0.14 10.92 7.94
CA LEU A 162 0.47 10.45 9.18
C LEU A 162 1.92 9.98 8.93
N SER A 163 2.18 9.31 7.82
CA SER A 163 3.52 8.86 7.44
C SER A 163 4.46 10.04 7.16
N GLN A 164 3.99 11.04 6.43
CA GLN A 164 4.72 12.29 6.16
C GLN A 164 4.97 13.07 7.47
N TYR A 165 3.96 13.16 8.33
CA TYR A 165 4.08 13.82 9.63
C TYR A 165 5.14 13.12 10.50
N LYS A 166 5.11 11.76 10.57
CA LYS A 166 6.14 10.99 11.28
C LYS A 166 7.53 11.30 10.74
N GLN A 167 7.71 11.23 9.43
CA GLN A 167 9.00 11.50 8.80
C GLN A 167 9.53 12.91 9.13
N GLY A 168 8.67 13.93 9.03
CA GLY A 168 9.04 15.30 9.40
C GLY A 168 9.37 15.47 10.89
N MET A 169 8.62 14.80 11.78
CA MET A 169 8.92 14.80 13.22
C MET A 169 10.24 14.11 13.53
N MET A 170 10.52 12.96 12.91
CA MET A 170 11.81 12.26 13.06
C MET A 170 12.98 13.16 12.64
N GLN A 171 12.88 13.81 11.48
CA GLN A 171 13.93 14.73 11.00
C GLN A 171 14.16 15.86 12.00
N LYS A 172 13.12 16.51 12.50
CA LYS A 172 13.24 17.63 13.45
C LYS A 172 13.78 17.21 14.80
N LEU A 173 13.34 16.05 15.33
CA LEU A 173 13.80 15.53 16.62
C LEU A 173 15.27 15.11 16.57
N PHE A 174 15.67 14.31 15.56
CA PHE A 174 17.04 13.81 15.46
C PHE A 174 18.04 14.86 14.95
N SER A 175 17.58 15.94 14.30
CA SER A 175 18.40 17.13 14.03
C SER A 175 18.44 18.12 15.19
N GLN A 176 17.69 17.87 16.27
CA GLN A 176 17.56 18.75 17.43
C GLN A 176 16.92 20.12 17.14
N GLN A 177 16.25 20.28 15.98
CA GLN A 177 15.43 21.48 15.68
C GLN A 177 14.22 21.59 16.64
N VAL A 178 13.73 20.47 17.14
CA VAL A 178 12.72 20.37 18.18
C VAL A 178 13.26 19.44 19.24
N ARG A 179 13.21 19.87 20.51
CA ARG A 179 13.56 19.04 21.66
C ARG A 179 12.44 19.05 22.69
N PHE A 180 12.34 17.96 23.42
CA PHE A 180 11.46 17.91 24.59
C PHE A 180 12.14 18.56 25.77
N LYS A 181 11.33 19.05 26.72
CA LYS A 181 11.77 19.47 28.04
C LYS A 181 11.52 18.37 29.08
N ALA A 182 12.26 18.40 30.15
CA ALA A 182 12.01 17.60 31.34
C ALA A 182 10.63 17.94 31.96
N ASP A 183 10.14 17.10 32.87
CA ASP A 183 8.79 17.29 33.44
C ASP A 183 8.70 18.53 34.33
N ASP A 184 9.82 18.99 34.85
CA ASP A 184 9.97 20.24 35.60
C ASP A 184 10.10 21.49 34.72
N GLY A 185 10.09 21.30 33.39
CA GLY A 185 10.24 22.39 32.42
C GLY A 185 11.68 22.75 32.03
N SER A 186 12.68 22.13 32.67
CA SER A 186 14.10 22.35 32.36
C SER A 186 14.48 21.74 30.99
N GLU A 187 15.55 22.25 30.40
CA GLU A 187 16.12 21.67 29.17
C GLU A 187 16.95 20.42 29.52
N PHE A 188 16.92 19.42 28.64
CA PHE A 188 17.83 18.28 28.73
C PHE A 188 19.27 18.69 28.33
N GLY A 189 20.26 17.95 28.83
CA GLY A 189 21.66 18.13 28.49
C GLY A 189 21.98 17.86 26.99
N GLU A 190 23.26 18.02 26.67
CA GLU A 190 23.79 17.71 25.33
C GLU A 190 23.62 16.22 24.98
N TRP A 191 23.54 15.91 23.70
CA TRP A 191 23.46 14.55 23.20
C TRP A 191 24.87 13.98 22.97
N ASP A 192 25.13 12.79 23.48
CA ASP A 192 26.38 12.06 23.22
C ASP A 192 26.44 11.59 21.75
N GLN A 193 27.62 11.64 21.15
CA GLN A 193 27.88 11.01 19.85
C GLN A 193 28.58 9.66 20.11
N LEU A 194 27.86 8.57 19.86
CA LEU A 194 28.32 7.21 20.10
C LEU A 194 28.28 6.40 18.80
N LYS A 195 29.17 5.43 18.67
CA LYS A 195 29.06 4.46 17.58
C LYS A 195 28.06 3.38 17.94
N PHE A 196 27.40 2.84 16.93
CA PHE A 196 26.44 1.73 17.10
C PHE A 196 27.03 0.63 17.99
N LYS A 197 28.27 0.18 17.71
CA LYS A 197 28.94 -0.89 18.45
C LYS A 197 29.18 -0.59 19.94
N ASP A 198 29.16 0.67 20.35
CA ASP A 198 29.40 1.09 21.73
C ASP A 198 28.15 0.92 22.62
N VAL A 199 26.99 0.82 21.99
CA VAL A 199 25.68 0.75 22.68
C VAL A 199 24.80 -0.41 22.24
N ILE A 200 25.09 -1.06 21.09
CA ILE A 200 24.29 -2.15 20.52
C ILE A 200 25.22 -3.26 20.00
N LYS A 201 24.98 -4.50 20.42
CA LYS A 201 25.70 -5.67 19.93
C LYS A 201 24.93 -6.35 18.81
N ILE A 202 25.60 -6.61 17.69
CA ILE A 202 25.02 -7.33 16.54
C ILE A 202 25.26 -8.82 16.73
N LYS A 203 24.21 -9.61 16.56
CA LYS A 203 24.24 -11.08 16.61
C LYS A 203 23.77 -11.68 15.30
N TYR A 204 24.30 -12.84 14.98
CA TYR A 204 23.94 -13.60 13.78
C TYR A 204 22.75 -14.51 14.06
N GLY A 205 21.86 -14.60 13.08
CA GLY A 205 20.88 -15.67 13.05
C GLY A 205 21.51 -17.05 12.85
N LYS A 206 20.74 -18.10 13.06
CA LYS A 206 21.18 -19.49 12.96
C LYS A 206 20.24 -20.34 12.12
N ASP A 207 20.73 -21.47 11.64
CA ASP A 207 19.90 -22.48 10.95
C ASP A 207 18.79 -22.97 11.89
N HIS A 208 17.60 -23.13 11.35
CA HIS A 208 16.38 -23.53 12.06
C HIS A 208 15.82 -24.87 11.62
N LYS A 209 16.48 -25.55 10.64
CA LYS A 209 15.92 -26.75 9.99
C LYS A 209 15.76 -27.93 10.92
N LYS A 210 16.55 -27.99 11.98
CA LYS A 210 16.52 -29.08 12.98
C LYS A 210 15.59 -28.82 14.16
N LEU A 211 14.91 -27.67 14.19
CA LEU A 211 13.96 -27.35 15.25
C LEU A 211 12.60 -27.93 14.93
N ASP A 212 11.89 -28.36 15.97
CA ASP A 212 10.54 -28.86 15.84
C ASP A 212 9.53 -27.71 15.65
N ASP A 213 8.32 -28.01 15.21
CA ASP A 213 7.25 -27.02 15.08
C ASP A 213 6.77 -26.55 16.45
N GLY A 214 6.40 -25.27 16.57
CA GLY A 214 5.98 -24.65 17.82
C GLY A 214 5.36 -23.27 17.59
N ASP A 215 5.45 -22.37 18.59
CA ASP A 215 4.78 -21.06 18.58
C ASP A 215 5.77 -19.89 18.40
N ILE A 216 7.07 -20.14 18.32
CA ILE A 216 8.10 -19.10 18.24
C ILE A 216 8.40 -18.78 16.79
N PRO A 217 8.25 -17.51 16.36
CA PRO A 217 8.46 -17.15 14.96
C PRO A 217 9.93 -17.25 14.55
N VAL A 218 10.19 -17.90 13.42
CA VAL A 218 11.46 -17.85 12.68
C VAL A 218 11.37 -16.75 11.65
N LEU A 219 12.28 -15.81 11.73
CA LEU A 219 12.27 -14.58 10.95
C LEU A 219 13.42 -14.58 9.93
N GLY A 220 13.06 -14.29 8.69
CA GLY A 220 13.97 -13.91 7.62
C GLY A 220 13.78 -12.44 7.22
N THR A 221 14.54 -11.97 6.22
CA THR A 221 14.43 -10.60 5.73
C THR A 221 13.04 -10.27 5.13
N GLY A 222 12.32 -11.28 4.63
CA GLY A 222 10.96 -11.14 4.10
C GLY A 222 9.84 -11.21 5.15
N GLY A 223 10.12 -11.58 6.40
CA GLY A 223 9.11 -11.73 7.45
C GLY A 223 9.18 -13.08 8.16
N VAL A 224 8.06 -13.54 8.71
CA VAL A 224 7.92 -14.83 9.37
C VAL A 224 7.97 -15.93 8.30
N MET A 225 8.83 -16.93 8.49
CA MET A 225 9.02 -18.09 7.60
C MET A 225 8.26 -19.32 8.09
N ARG A 226 8.33 -19.60 9.39
CA ARG A 226 7.64 -20.70 10.08
C ARG A 226 7.63 -20.42 11.58
N TYR A 227 7.03 -21.32 12.35
CA TYR A 227 7.07 -21.31 13.80
C TYR A 227 7.80 -22.56 14.33
N VAL A 228 8.56 -22.40 15.42
CA VAL A 228 9.39 -23.46 16.03
C VAL A 228 9.21 -23.50 17.55
N ASP A 229 9.69 -24.58 18.18
CA ASP A 229 9.62 -24.84 19.62
C ASP A 229 10.66 -24.10 20.46
N SER A 230 11.70 -23.57 19.82
CA SER A 230 12.87 -22.99 20.49
C SER A 230 13.11 -21.54 20.04
N TYR A 231 13.68 -20.70 20.92
CA TYR A 231 14.03 -19.33 20.61
C TYR A 231 15.55 -19.12 20.61
N LEU A 232 16.00 -18.18 19.76
CA LEU A 232 17.39 -17.73 19.70
C LEU A 232 17.64 -16.57 20.68
N TYR A 233 16.64 -15.72 20.86
CA TYR A 233 16.69 -14.57 21.75
C TYR A 233 15.30 -14.26 22.31
N GLU A 234 15.25 -13.75 23.54
CA GLU A 234 14.05 -13.24 24.19
C GLU A 234 14.31 -11.83 24.70
N GLY A 235 13.49 -10.88 24.30
CA GLY A 235 13.61 -9.47 24.67
C GLY A 235 13.25 -8.52 23.53
N GLU A 236 13.55 -7.23 23.72
CA GLU A 236 13.43 -6.22 22.67
C GLU A 236 14.69 -6.20 21.80
N SER A 237 14.52 -6.25 20.49
CA SER A 237 15.61 -6.30 19.55
C SER A 237 15.27 -5.55 18.26
N ILE A 238 16.32 -5.10 17.55
CA ILE A 238 16.19 -4.54 16.20
C ILE A 238 16.78 -5.55 15.23
N LEU A 239 15.97 -5.98 14.27
CA LEU A 239 16.36 -6.90 13.21
C LEU A 239 16.89 -6.09 12.03
N ILE A 240 18.07 -6.46 11.53
CA ILE A 240 18.75 -5.78 10.43
C ILE A 240 19.07 -6.82 9.36
N GLY A 241 18.64 -6.58 8.12
CA GLY A 241 18.92 -7.47 7.00
C GLY A 241 20.43 -7.59 6.75
N ARG A 242 20.95 -8.82 6.81
CA ARG A 242 22.34 -9.12 6.43
C ARG A 242 22.47 -9.31 4.94
N LYS A 243 21.52 -10.01 4.29
CA LYS A 243 21.50 -10.29 2.85
C LYS A 243 20.07 -10.14 2.30
N GLY A 244 19.94 -9.58 1.11
CA GLY A 244 18.66 -9.34 0.45
C GLY A 244 18.07 -7.99 0.81
N THR A 245 16.97 -7.95 1.54
CA THR A 245 16.35 -6.68 2.01
C THR A 245 17.14 -6.13 3.19
N ILE A 246 18.08 -5.21 2.94
CA ILE A 246 18.98 -4.65 3.94
C ILE A 246 18.52 -3.30 4.50
N ASP A 247 17.60 -2.62 3.81
CA ASP A 247 17.17 -1.23 4.05
C ASP A 247 15.91 -1.11 4.93
N LYS A 248 15.41 -2.21 5.48
CA LYS A 248 14.19 -2.25 6.29
C LYS A 248 14.43 -2.85 7.67
N PRO A 249 15.06 -2.13 8.59
CA PRO A 249 15.18 -2.59 9.96
C PRO A 249 13.78 -2.75 10.58
N ARG A 250 13.63 -3.74 11.47
CA ARG A 250 12.36 -4.05 12.14
C ARG A 250 12.58 -4.15 13.64
N PHE A 251 11.63 -3.61 14.40
CA PHE A 251 11.58 -3.81 15.84
C PHE A 251 10.80 -5.09 16.16
N ILE A 252 11.29 -5.86 17.15
CA ILE A 252 10.62 -7.02 17.67
C ILE A 252 10.75 -7.07 19.20
N SER A 253 9.75 -7.65 19.85
CA SER A 253 9.74 -7.92 21.29
C SER A 253 9.21 -9.32 21.56
N GLY A 254 9.80 -10.01 22.53
CA GLY A 254 9.44 -11.37 22.93
C GLY A 254 10.44 -12.42 22.44
N LYS A 255 9.99 -13.67 22.32
CA LYS A 255 10.80 -14.81 21.88
C LYS A 255 10.78 -14.91 20.35
N PHE A 256 11.96 -15.07 19.76
CA PHE A 256 12.07 -15.22 18.31
C PHE A 256 13.33 -16.01 17.91
N TRP A 257 13.35 -16.47 16.66
CA TRP A 257 14.51 -17.01 15.98
C TRP A 257 14.78 -16.21 14.70
N THR A 258 16.05 -15.97 14.37
CA THR A 258 16.43 -15.38 13.08
C THR A 258 17.31 -16.31 12.28
N VAL A 259 17.14 -16.32 10.96
CA VAL A 259 18.01 -17.08 10.05
C VAL A 259 19.29 -16.30 9.73
N ASP A 260 20.27 -16.95 9.15
CA ASP A 260 21.62 -16.40 8.87
C ASP A 260 21.64 -15.15 7.97
N THR A 261 20.56 -14.89 7.20
CA THR A 261 20.41 -13.67 6.37
C THR A 261 19.89 -12.47 7.14
N LEU A 262 19.59 -12.62 8.44
CA LEU A 262 19.05 -11.57 9.30
C LEU A 262 19.82 -11.46 10.61
N PHE A 263 20.39 -10.29 10.87
CA PHE A 263 20.95 -9.98 12.18
C PHE A 263 19.85 -9.66 13.19
N TYR A 264 20.12 -9.95 14.46
CA TYR A 264 19.38 -9.38 15.59
C TYR A 264 20.34 -8.62 16.51
N THR A 265 19.81 -7.80 17.41
CA THR A 265 20.61 -6.93 18.27
C THR A 265 20.33 -7.18 19.74
N GLU A 266 21.40 -7.09 20.55
CA GLU A 266 21.31 -6.95 22.00
C GLU A 266 21.57 -5.48 22.34
N ILE A 267 20.61 -4.84 22.96
CA ILE A 267 20.65 -3.39 23.23
C ILE A 267 21.28 -3.16 24.62
N GLY A 268 22.26 -2.25 24.68
CA GLY A 268 22.93 -1.89 25.94
C GLY A 268 22.10 -0.89 26.77
N GLU A 269 22.52 -0.67 28.01
CA GLU A 269 21.78 0.14 29.00
C GLU A 269 21.71 1.63 28.67
N LYS A 270 22.61 2.14 27.81
CA LYS A 270 22.69 3.57 27.47
C LYS A 270 21.66 4.03 26.44
N ILE A 271 21.02 3.08 25.76
CA ILE A 271 20.09 3.40 24.67
C ILE A 271 18.82 2.55 24.76
N LEU A 272 17.66 3.19 24.65
CA LEU A 272 16.38 2.49 24.64
C LEU A 272 16.13 1.83 23.28
N PRO A 273 15.68 0.57 23.22
CA PRO A 273 15.45 -0.16 21.98
C PRO A 273 14.54 0.57 20.98
N LYS A 274 13.44 1.11 21.46
CA LYS A 274 12.48 1.87 20.61
C LYS A 274 13.08 3.18 20.10
N PHE A 275 13.88 3.87 20.91
CA PHE A 275 14.58 5.08 20.48
C PHE A 275 15.62 4.75 19.40
N ALA A 276 16.46 3.74 19.65
CA ALA A 276 17.45 3.27 18.68
C ALA A 276 16.79 2.87 17.36
N PHE A 277 15.69 2.12 17.41
CA PHE A 277 14.95 1.72 16.24
C PHE A 277 14.49 2.92 15.39
N GLN A 278 13.94 3.96 16.00
CA GLN A 278 13.50 5.15 15.27
C GLN A 278 14.70 5.88 14.60
N GLN A 279 15.84 5.93 15.26
CA GLN A 279 17.06 6.53 14.68
C GLN A 279 17.59 5.71 13.51
N LEU A 280 17.55 4.37 13.61
CA LEU A 280 17.99 3.46 12.55
C LEU A 280 17.08 3.49 11.30
N LEU A 281 15.82 3.94 11.41
CA LEU A 281 14.96 4.19 10.25
C LEU A 281 15.44 5.36 9.37
N LEU A 282 16.31 6.24 9.90
CA LEU A 282 16.90 7.36 9.17
C LEU A 282 18.23 7.01 8.48
N VAL A 283 18.80 5.86 8.77
CA VAL A 283 20.09 5.42 8.20
C VAL A 283 19.89 5.06 6.72
N ASN A 284 20.79 5.57 5.87
CA ASN A 284 20.86 5.12 4.48
C ASN A 284 21.62 3.78 4.38
N TRP A 285 20.89 2.69 4.63
CA TRP A 285 21.43 1.33 4.62
C TRP A 285 22.02 0.91 3.27
N LEU A 286 21.46 1.41 2.15
CA LEU A 286 21.94 1.08 0.82
C LEU A 286 23.35 1.61 0.57
N ASN A 287 23.73 2.72 1.20
CA ASN A 287 25.10 3.24 1.12
C ASN A 287 26.12 2.36 1.88
N LEU A 288 25.65 1.47 2.75
CA LEU A 288 26.49 0.51 3.49
C LEU A 288 26.60 -0.85 2.77
N ASN A 289 25.93 -1.00 1.60
CA ASN A 289 26.00 -2.23 0.81
C ASN A 289 27.40 -2.43 0.23
N GLU A 290 27.96 -3.61 0.43
CA GLU A 290 29.31 -3.98 -0.05
C GLU A 290 29.27 -4.97 -1.24
N ALA A 291 28.09 -5.47 -1.59
CA ALA A 291 27.95 -6.46 -2.65
C ALA A 291 27.49 -5.85 -3.97
N THR A 292 28.00 -6.35 -5.08
CA THR A 292 27.58 -5.98 -6.44
C THR A 292 26.35 -6.78 -6.92
N GLY A 293 26.04 -7.89 -6.27
CA GLY A 293 24.87 -8.75 -6.57
C GLY A 293 23.75 -8.59 -5.54
N VAL A 294 23.48 -9.65 -4.78
CA VAL A 294 22.49 -9.57 -3.69
C VAL A 294 23.00 -8.62 -2.60
N PRO A 295 22.26 -7.55 -2.28
CA PRO A 295 22.67 -6.59 -1.27
C PRO A 295 23.06 -7.27 0.04
N SER A 296 24.16 -6.83 0.65
CA SER A 296 24.66 -7.39 1.91
C SER A 296 25.32 -6.35 2.79
N LEU A 297 25.21 -6.54 4.11
CA LEU A 297 25.82 -5.72 5.15
C LEU A 297 26.80 -6.56 5.97
N ASN A 298 27.87 -5.92 6.44
CA ASN A 298 28.75 -6.50 7.45
C ASN A 298 28.60 -5.79 8.80
N THR A 299 29.06 -6.45 9.86
CA THR A 299 28.94 -5.95 11.23
C THR A 299 29.87 -4.76 11.50
N THR A 300 30.97 -4.60 10.75
CA THR A 300 31.92 -3.50 10.91
C THR A 300 31.28 -2.20 10.41
N SER A 301 30.71 -2.21 9.21
CA SER A 301 30.05 -1.04 8.61
C SER A 301 28.84 -0.59 9.47
N ILE A 302 28.02 -1.55 9.94
CA ILE A 302 26.92 -1.26 10.87
C ILE A 302 27.46 -0.71 12.20
N GLY A 303 28.51 -1.34 12.76
CA GLY A 303 29.11 -0.94 14.04
C GLY A 303 29.69 0.46 14.05
N ASN A 304 30.02 1.01 12.89
CA ASN A 304 30.56 2.36 12.74
C ASN A 304 29.49 3.44 12.49
N ILE A 305 28.21 3.08 12.40
CA ILE A 305 27.11 4.06 12.31
C ILE A 305 27.16 4.96 13.55
N GLU A 306 27.15 6.26 13.34
CA GLU A 306 27.09 7.25 14.40
C GLU A 306 25.64 7.44 14.88
N LEU A 307 25.45 7.37 16.18
CA LEU A 307 24.18 7.59 16.86
C LEU A 307 24.30 8.80 17.78
N LYS A 308 23.27 9.64 17.78
CA LYS A 308 23.13 10.76 18.71
C LYS A 308 22.22 10.35 19.85
N VAL A 309 22.73 10.28 21.07
CA VAL A 309 22.10 9.64 22.20
C VAL A 309 21.90 10.62 23.34
N PRO A 310 20.68 11.10 23.63
CA PRO A 310 20.35 11.90 24.80
C PRO A 310 20.29 11.04 26.07
N CYS A 311 20.05 11.68 27.21
CA CYS A 311 19.75 10.97 28.44
C CYS A 311 18.47 10.08 28.28
N LEU A 312 18.37 9.02 29.07
CA LEU A 312 17.25 8.05 28.97
C LEU A 312 15.86 8.68 29.11
N ALA A 313 15.71 9.74 29.88
CA ALA A 313 14.46 10.46 30.03
C ALA A 313 14.00 11.12 28.71
N GLU A 314 14.91 11.79 27.99
CA GLU A 314 14.60 12.37 26.69
C GLU A 314 14.37 11.29 25.61
N GLN A 315 15.18 10.22 25.62
CA GLN A 315 14.95 9.05 24.75
C GLN A 315 13.54 8.49 24.92
N THR A 316 13.07 8.38 26.17
CA THR A 316 11.73 7.89 26.50
C THR A 316 10.65 8.78 25.90
N LYS A 317 10.77 10.10 26.01
CA LYS A 317 9.80 11.06 25.43
C LYS A 317 9.77 10.94 23.90
N ILE A 318 10.93 10.90 23.27
CA ILE A 318 11.05 10.75 21.81
C ILE A 318 10.44 9.42 21.34
N ALA A 319 10.83 8.31 21.98
CA ALA A 319 10.35 6.98 21.64
C ALA A 319 8.83 6.85 21.80
N ASN A 320 8.27 7.39 22.87
CA ASN A 320 6.82 7.35 23.14
C ASN A 320 6.03 8.13 22.08
N VAL A 321 6.45 9.34 21.72
CA VAL A 321 5.76 10.15 20.70
C VAL A 321 5.82 9.47 19.35
N LEU A 322 6.99 9.00 18.92
CA LEU A 322 7.13 8.35 17.62
C LEU A 322 6.39 7.01 17.57
N SER A 323 6.44 6.21 18.65
CA SER A 323 5.68 4.95 18.75
C SER A 323 4.17 5.17 18.73
N ALA A 324 3.67 6.25 19.36
CA ALA A 324 2.25 6.59 19.32
C ALA A 324 1.80 6.96 17.88
N ILE A 325 2.67 7.61 17.11
CA ILE A 325 2.39 7.89 15.69
C ILE A 325 2.39 6.57 14.89
N ASP A 326 3.35 5.66 15.12
CA ASP A 326 3.40 4.35 14.48
C ASP A 326 2.13 3.54 14.73
N GLN A 327 1.64 3.51 15.98
CA GLN A 327 0.38 2.86 16.31
C GLN A 327 -0.81 3.43 15.54
N LYS A 328 -0.87 4.77 15.37
CA LYS A 328 -1.93 5.41 14.56
C LYS A 328 -1.83 5.02 13.09
N ILE A 329 -0.62 4.96 12.52
CA ILE A 329 -0.39 4.53 11.14
C ILE A 329 -0.84 3.08 10.96
N GLU A 330 -0.47 2.20 11.88
CA GLU A 330 -0.85 0.78 11.84
C GLU A 330 -2.37 0.59 11.94
N VAL A 331 -3.04 1.30 12.85
CA VAL A 331 -4.51 1.26 12.98
C VAL A 331 -5.18 1.68 11.68
N VAL A 332 -4.73 2.78 11.06
CA VAL A 332 -5.29 3.25 9.79
C VAL A 332 -5.02 2.26 8.66
N SER A 333 -3.82 1.65 8.62
CA SER A 333 -3.49 0.60 7.64
C SER A 333 -4.44 -0.60 7.76
N LYS A 334 -4.71 -1.09 8.97
CA LYS A 334 -5.68 -2.17 9.22
C LYS A 334 -7.10 -1.77 8.79
N GLN A 335 -7.52 -0.53 9.05
CA GLN A 335 -8.83 -0.02 8.62
C GLN A 335 -8.96 0.01 7.10
N ILE A 336 -7.89 0.37 6.37
CA ILE A 336 -7.88 0.35 4.89
C ILE A 336 -8.07 -1.09 4.38
N GLU A 337 -7.32 -2.05 4.91
CA GLU A 337 -7.42 -3.45 4.49
C GLU A 337 -8.80 -4.06 4.81
N GLN A 338 -9.35 -3.76 5.98
CA GLN A 338 -10.70 -4.17 6.35
C GLN A 338 -11.76 -3.58 5.42
N ALA A 339 -11.66 -2.28 5.12
CA ALA A 339 -12.60 -1.60 4.23
C ALA A 339 -12.54 -2.15 2.79
N LYS A 340 -11.33 -2.43 2.27
CA LYS A 340 -11.14 -3.07 0.96
C LYS A 340 -11.72 -4.48 0.91
N THR A 341 -11.45 -5.28 1.94
CA THR A 341 -11.99 -6.64 2.05
C THR A 341 -13.52 -6.62 2.14
N TRP A 342 -14.07 -5.71 2.93
CA TRP A 342 -15.51 -5.53 3.04
C TRP A 342 -16.13 -5.11 1.70
N LYS A 343 -15.54 -4.11 1.01
CA LYS A 343 -15.99 -3.71 -0.34
C LYS A 343 -16.02 -4.89 -1.31
N LYS A 344 -14.94 -5.69 -1.34
CA LYS A 344 -14.90 -6.88 -2.19
C LYS A 344 -16.04 -7.85 -1.87
N GLY A 345 -16.33 -8.09 -0.59
CA GLY A 345 -17.44 -8.95 -0.19
C GLY A 345 -18.81 -8.37 -0.55
N LEU A 346 -18.98 -7.03 -0.49
CA LEU A 346 -20.20 -6.35 -0.94
C LEU A 346 -20.43 -6.53 -2.44
N LEU A 347 -19.40 -6.28 -3.27
CA LEU A 347 -19.48 -6.44 -4.72
C LEU A 347 -19.92 -7.86 -5.10
N GLN A 348 -19.27 -8.90 -4.54
CA GLN A 348 -19.60 -10.30 -4.79
C GLN A 348 -21.02 -10.72 -4.36
N GLN A 349 -21.65 -9.96 -3.46
CA GLN A 349 -22.99 -10.28 -2.97
C GLN A 349 -24.07 -9.43 -3.63
N MET A 350 -23.72 -8.23 -4.10
CA MET A 350 -24.67 -7.28 -4.71
C MET A 350 -24.76 -7.43 -6.22
N PHE A 351 -23.77 -8.06 -6.87
CA PHE A 351 -23.75 -8.43 -8.28
C PHE A 351 -23.70 -9.95 -8.45
#